data_4333d5d60737b39fef982b845b9d978b
#
_entry.id   4333d5d60737b39fef982b845b9d978b
#
_cell.length_a   1.000
_cell.length_b   1.000
_cell.length_c   1.000
_cell.angle_alpha   90.00
_cell.angle_beta   90.00
_cell.angle_gamma   90.00
#
_symmetry.space_group_name_H-M   'P 1'
#
loop_
_entity.id
_entity.type
_entity.pdbx_description
1 polymer ?
#
loop_
_entity_poly.entity_id
_entity_poly.type
_entity_poly.pdbx_seq_one_letter_code
_entity_poly.pdbx_strand_id
1 'polypeptide(L)'
;MNGLARVLVVDDQYISRSFFEIYVKTSRKYELAASLGSAESAVAWCAEHPVDLVIMDVMMKYGLDGLTCAKIIRNNNPEIKIILTTSTAESEWIEKARKAGIEGFWFKEYSDVPLTEVMDRVMAGETAYPGDPPNPDLGKAEKIDFTDRELEVLRELTMNRTNEEIAEDLHISAHTVRHHIENLLRKTGYKNRIDLAVNAKALGLVVHEDDRTGNRTQKGGHGA
;
A
#
# COMPACT_ATOMS: atom_id res chain seq x y z
N MET A 1 27.77 -24.01 9.27
CA MET A 1 27.16 -23.07 10.24
C MET A 1 26.28 -22.15 9.41
N ASN A 2 24.97 -22.35 9.43
CA ASN A 2 24.05 -21.40 8.76
C ASN A 2 24.04 -20.14 9.64
N GLY A 3 24.63 -19.05 9.14
CA GLY A 3 24.51 -17.74 9.76
C GLY A 3 23.05 -17.29 9.84
N LEU A 4 22.76 -16.25 10.62
CA LEU A 4 21.45 -15.61 10.64
C LEU A 4 21.14 -15.01 9.26
N ALA A 5 19.88 -15.08 8.81
CA ALA A 5 19.47 -14.45 7.56
C ALA A 5 19.40 -12.91 7.73
N ARG A 6 20.03 -12.19 6.81
CA ARG A 6 20.18 -10.72 6.84
C ARG A 6 18.94 -10.05 6.28
N VAL A 7 18.28 -9.28 7.12
CA VAL A 7 17.02 -8.62 6.79
C VAL A 7 17.23 -7.11 6.61
N LEU A 8 16.82 -6.61 5.47
CA LEU A 8 16.66 -5.18 5.20
C LEU A 8 15.22 -4.77 5.47
N VAL A 9 15.02 -3.77 6.32
CA VAL A 9 13.72 -3.17 6.59
C VAL A 9 13.62 -1.83 5.86
N VAL A 10 12.54 -1.63 5.10
CA VAL A 10 12.31 -0.42 4.31
C VAL A 10 10.89 0.09 4.54
N ASP A 11 10.77 1.25 5.18
CA ASP A 11 9.49 1.89 5.51
C ASP A 11 9.77 3.37 5.82
N ASP A 12 9.04 4.30 5.23
CA ASP A 12 9.27 5.73 5.46
C ASP A 12 8.70 6.21 6.81
N GLN A 13 7.80 5.44 7.41
CA GLN A 13 7.23 5.72 8.72
C GLN A 13 8.14 5.17 9.83
N TYR A 14 8.69 6.07 10.65
CA TYR A 14 9.61 5.71 11.73
C TYR A 14 9.05 4.67 12.69
N ILE A 15 7.79 4.80 13.11
CA ILE A 15 7.16 3.88 14.08
C ILE A 15 7.03 2.48 13.48
N SER A 16 6.52 2.39 12.26
CA SER A 16 6.37 1.12 11.54
C SER A 16 7.73 0.44 11.33
N ARG A 17 8.72 1.20 10.89
CA ARG A 17 10.08 0.72 10.71
C ARG A 17 10.70 0.19 12.01
N SER A 18 10.54 0.93 13.12
CA SER A 18 11.03 0.50 14.44
C SER A 18 10.36 -0.79 14.92
N PHE A 19 9.08 -0.98 14.62
CA PHE A 19 8.36 -2.21 14.92
C PHE A 19 9.00 -3.41 14.19
N PHE A 20 9.25 -3.31 12.90
CA PHE A 20 9.91 -4.37 12.13
C PHE A 20 11.34 -4.65 12.62
N GLU A 21 12.10 -3.60 12.97
CA GLU A 21 13.42 -3.78 13.56
C GLU A 21 13.38 -4.62 14.84
N ILE A 22 12.42 -4.38 15.73
CA ILE A 22 12.25 -5.16 16.97
C ILE A 22 11.97 -6.62 16.62
N TYR A 23 11.07 -6.90 15.68
CA TYR A 23 10.77 -8.26 15.24
C TYR A 23 12.01 -8.99 14.75
N VAL A 24 12.80 -8.35 13.90
CA VAL A 24 14.05 -8.94 13.39
C VAL A 24 15.05 -9.15 14.50
N LYS A 25 15.32 -8.14 15.34
CA LYS A 25 16.33 -8.18 16.41
C LYS A 25 16.00 -9.17 17.54
N THR A 26 14.72 -9.47 17.77
CA THR A 26 14.30 -10.45 18.78
C THR A 26 14.28 -11.89 18.26
N SER A 27 14.42 -12.09 16.96
CA SER A 27 14.48 -13.40 16.36
C SER A 27 15.86 -14.07 16.59
N ARG A 28 15.83 -15.41 16.65
CA ARG A 28 17.07 -16.21 16.66
C ARG A 28 17.49 -16.68 15.26
N LYS A 29 16.73 -16.35 14.23
CA LYS A 29 16.93 -16.78 12.84
C LYS A 29 17.40 -15.65 11.94
N TYR A 30 17.13 -14.41 12.35
CA TYR A 30 17.32 -13.22 11.54
C TYR A 30 18.25 -12.22 12.21
N GLU A 31 18.99 -11.47 11.40
CA GLU A 31 19.76 -10.30 11.83
C GLU A 31 19.40 -9.08 10.97
N LEU A 32 19.40 -7.91 11.57
CA LEU A 32 19.10 -6.66 10.87
C LEU A 32 20.34 -6.21 10.08
N ALA A 33 20.26 -6.28 8.75
CA ALA A 33 21.32 -5.76 7.87
C ALA A 33 21.30 -4.23 7.83
N ALA A 34 20.12 -3.65 7.64
CA ALA A 34 19.88 -2.20 7.67
C ALA A 34 18.40 -1.89 7.87
N SER A 35 18.12 -0.61 8.16
CA SER A 35 16.77 -0.06 8.27
C SER A 35 16.73 1.29 7.57
N LEU A 36 15.96 1.39 6.49
CA LEU A 36 15.99 2.50 5.55
C LEU A 36 14.59 3.14 5.40
N GLY A 37 14.57 4.45 5.20
CA GLY A 37 13.33 5.23 5.06
C GLY A 37 12.98 5.59 3.62
N SER A 38 13.66 5.03 2.60
CA SER A 38 13.33 5.28 1.20
C SER A 38 13.61 4.07 0.32
N ALA A 39 12.82 3.93 -0.74
CA ALA A 39 12.92 2.87 -1.71
C ALA A 39 14.23 2.92 -2.50
N GLU A 40 14.66 4.12 -2.90
CA GLU A 40 15.90 4.32 -3.65
C GLU A 40 17.13 3.88 -2.84
N SER A 41 17.15 4.22 -1.55
CA SER A 41 18.22 3.78 -0.64
C SER A 41 18.26 2.26 -0.53
N ALA A 42 17.11 1.58 -0.58
CA ALA A 42 17.03 0.13 -0.53
C ALA A 42 17.62 -0.52 -1.80
N VAL A 43 17.34 0.03 -2.98
CA VAL A 43 17.93 -0.45 -4.24
C VAL A 43 19.46 -0.32 -4.19
N ALA A 44 19.97 0.85 -3.79
CA ALA A 44 21.41 1.07 -3.66
C ALA A 44 22.06 0.13 -2.64
N TRP A 45 21.40 -0.05 -1.47
CA TRP A 45 21.91 -0.93 -0.42
C TRP A 45 22.02 -2.37 -0.88
N CYS A 46 20.99 -2.92 -1.54
CA CYS A 46 20.99 -4.29 -2.04
C CYS A 46 22.03 -4.53 -3.14
N ALA A 47 22.47 -3.49 -3.84
CA ALA A 47 23.55 -3.61 -4.83
C ALA A 47 24.94 -3.75 -4.20
N GLU A 48 25.15 -3.19 -3.00
CA GLU A 48 26.46 -3.08 -2.36
C GLU A 48 26.65 -4.01 -1.15
N HIS A 49 25.55 -4.48 -0.57
CA HIS A 49 25.58 -5.23 0.68
C HIS A 49 24.82 -6.55 0.56
N PRO A 50 25.27 -7.59 1.26
CA PRO A 50 24.57 -8.86 1.28
C PRO A 50 23.27 -8.77 2.08
N VAL A 51 22.15 -9.09 1.41
CA VAL A 51 20.79 -9.13 1.96
C VAL A 51 20.14 -10.45 1.54
N ASP A 52 19.45 -11.12 2.46
CA ASP A 52 18.76 -12.37 2.19
C ASP A 52 17.23 -12.15 2.07
N LEU A 53 16.70 -11.19 2.84
CA LEU A 53 15.29 -10.86 2.89
C LEU A 53 15.08 -9.34 2.97
N VAL A 54 14.14 -8.82 2.18
CA VAL A 54 13.66 -7.43 2.27
C VAL A 54 12.23 -7.41 2.78
N ILE A 55 11.97 -6.64 3.83
CA ILE A 55 10.62 -6.25 4.28
C ILE A 55 10.41 -4.83 3.80
N MET A 56 9.47 -4.63 2.85
CA MET A 56 9.30 -3.39 2.11
C MET A 56 7.87 -2.86 2.24
N ASP A 57 7.71 -1.65 2.74
CA ASP A 57 6.42 -0.97 2.65
C ASP A 57 6.04 -0.66 1.20
N VAL A 58 4.79 -0.93 0.83
CA VAL A 58 4.27 -0.61 -0.51
C VAL A 58 4.11 0.88 -0.69
N MET A 59 3.58 1.56 0.36
CA MET A 59 3.15 2.95 0.29
C MET A 59 4.22 3.91 0.84
N MET A 60 5.22 4.22 0.03
CA MET A 60 6.22 5.22 0.36
C MET A 60 5.73 6.63 0.03
N LYS A 61 5.95 7.57 0.94
CA LYS A 61 5.46 8.96 0.79
C LYS A 61 6.15 9.75 -0.31
N TYR A 62 7.42 9.45 -0.55
CA TYR A 62 8.24 10.15 -1.54
C TYR A 62 9.04 9.17 -2.38
N GLY A 63 9.29 9.52 -3.65
CA GLY A 63 10.12 8.73 -4.54
C GLY A 63 9.41 7.52 -5.16
N LEU A 64 10.11 6.42 -5.28
CA LEU A 64 9.58 5.17 -5.80
C LEU A 64 8.63 4.51 -4.80
N ASP A 65 7.54 3.93 -5.27
CA ASP A 65 6.73 3.01 -4.45
C ASP A 65 7.47 1.69 -4.19
N GLY A 66 7.09 1.01 -3.10
CA GLY A 66 7.78 -0.21 -2.69
C GLY A 66 7.66 -1.36 -3.68
N LEU A 67 6.56 -1.47 -4.43
CA LEU A 67 6.41 -2.51 -5.45
C LEU A 67 7.35 -2.28 -6.64
N THR A 68 7.50 -1.03 -7.09
CA THR A 68 8.46 -0.67 -8.14
C THR A 68 9.89 -0.95 -7.67
N CYS A 69 10.23 -0.57 -6.44
CA CYS A 69 11.52 -0.87 -5.83
C CYS A 69 11.76 -2.39 -5.74
N ALA A 70 10.78 -3.16 -5.27
CA ALA A 70 10.87 -4.62 -5.18
C ALA A 70 11.15 -5.27 -6.54
N LYS A 71 10.52 -4.78 -7.62
CA LYS A 71 10.79 -5.25 -8.98
C LYS A 71 12.23 -4.96 -9.41
N ILE A 72 12.76 -3.77 -9.10
CA ILE A 72 14.15 -3.41 -9.42
C ILE A 72 15.13 -4.32 -8.64
N ILE A 73 14.91 -4.51 -7.34
CA ILE A 73 15.73 -5.39 -6.51
C ILE A 73 15.68 -6.82 -7.04
N ARG A 74 14.50 -7.35 -7.36
CA ARG A 74 14.30 -8.69 -7.90
C ARG A 74 15.06 -8.90 -9.20
N ASN A 75 15.00 -7.93 -10.12
CA ASN A 75 15.67 -8.03 -11.41
C ASN A 75 17.20 -8.03 -11.28
N ASN A 76 17.73 -7.26 -10.33
CA ASN A 76 19.17 -7.14 -10.13
C ASN A 76 19.73 -8.26 -9.23
N ASN A 77 18.94 -8.78 -8.29
CA ASN A 77 19.33 -9.74 -7.28
C ASN A 77 18.23 -10.81 -7.09
N PRO A 78 18.13 -11.80 -7.97
CA PRO A 78 17.03 -12.78 -7.96
C PRO A 78 16.97 -13.65 -6.67
N GLU A 79 18.09 -13.78 -5.96
CA GLU A 79 18.19 -14.58 -4.74
C GLU A 79 17.58 -13.88 -3.51
N ILE A 80 17.50 -12.55 -3.52
CA ILE A 80 16.90 -11.80 -2.42
C ILE A 80 15.40 -12.07 -2.37
N LYS A 81 14.93 -12.55 -1.22
CA LYS A 81 13.49 -12.73 -0.96
C LYS A 81 12.85 -11.40 -0.58
N ILE A 82 11.59 -11.20 -0.96
CA ILE A 82 10.90 -9.93 -0.72
C ILE A 82 9.51 -10.20 -0.11
N ILE A 83 9.23 -9.49 0.98
CA ILE A 83 7.90 -9.40 1.58
C ILE A 83 7.45 -7.95 1.46
N LEU A 84 6.36 -7.72 0.75
CA LEU A 84 5.71 -6.41 0.73
C LEU A 84 4.79 -6.26 1.94
N THR A 85 4.78 -5.08 2.53
CA THR A 85 3.91 -4.75 3.66
C THR A 85 3.07 -3.53 3.36
N THR A 86 1.85 -3.44 3.89
CA THR A 86 0.99 -2.25 3.75
C THR A 86 -0.01 -2.17 4.89
N SER A 87 -0.44 -0.95 5.22
CA SER A 87 -1.57 -0.70 6.14
C SER A 87 -2.91 -0.68 5.42
N THR A 88 -2.93 -0.66 4.07
CA THR A 88 -4.16 -0.60 3.29
C THR A 88 -4.62 -2.00 2.89
N ALA A 89 -5.91 -2.30 3.13
CA ALA A 89 -6.51 -3.60 2.83
C ALA A 89 -7.00 -3.68 1.36
N GLU A 90 -6.11 -3.43 0.38
CA GLU A 90 -6.46 -3.48 -1.03
C GLU A 90 -5.96 -4.75 -1.70
N SER A 91 -6.90 -5.53 -2.24
CA SER A 91 -6.60 -6.77 -2.99
C SER A 91 -5.74 -6.53 -4.24
N GLU A 92 -5.82 -5.34 -4.84
CA GLU A 92 -5.06 -4.97 -6.03
C GLU A 92 -3.53 -5.07 -5.81
N TRP A 93 -3.04 -4.70 -4.61
CA TRP A 93 -1.62 -4.82 -4.27
C TRP A 93 -1.15 -6.26 -4.21
N ILE A 94 -1.99 -7.16 -3.69
CA ILE A 94 -1.70 -8.61 -3.66
C ILE A 94 -1.54 -9.14 -5.08
N GLU A 95 -2.47 -8.80 -5.99
CA GLU A 95 -2.37 -9.24 -7.39
C GLU A 95 -1.14 -8.69 -8.10
N LYS A 96 -0.84 -7.41 -7.90
CA LYS A 96 0.34 -6.76 -8.47
C LYS A 96 1.64 -7.40 -7.94
N ALA A 97 1.71 -7.73 -6.64
CA ALA A 97 2.83 -8.41 -6.04
C ALA A 97 3.02 -9.84 -6.61
N ARG A 98 1.93 -10.60 -6.74
CA ARG A 98 1.96 -11.94 -7.35
C ARG A 98 2.45 -11.89 -8.81
N LYS A 99 1.93 -10.98 -9.62
CA LYS A 99 2.35 -10.77 -11.02
C LYS A 99 3.83 -10.35 -11.13
N ALA A 100 4.36 -9.68 -10.13
CA ALA A 100 5.76 -9.28 -10.04
C ALA A 100 6.68 -10.39 -9.51
N GLY A 101 6.14 -11.57 -9.14
CA GLY A 101 6.92 -12.70 -8.61
C GLY A 101 7.49 -12.44 -7.21
N ILE A 102 6.87 -11.56 -6.44
CA ILE A 102 7.24 -11.33 -5.03
C ILE A 102 6.78 -12.53 -4.20
N GLU A 103 7.55 -12.96 -3.21
CA GLU A 103 7.26 -14.17 -2.46
C GLU A 103 6.26 -13.96 -1.32
N GLY A 104 6.28 -12.79 -0.68
CA GLY A 104 5.46 -12.53 0.50
C GLY A 104 4.69 -11.24 0.44
N PHE A 105 3.54 -11.24 1.12
CA PHE A 105 2.74 -10.04 1.35
C PHE A 105 2.13 -10.09 2.76
N TRP A 106 2.15 -8.97 3.48
CA TRP A 106 1.66 -8.90 4.85
C TRP A 106 0.96 -7.57 5.13
N PHE A 107 -0.25 -7.63 5.69
CA PHE A 107 -0.99 -6.45 6.12
C PHE A 107 -0.60 -6.07 7.55
N LYS A 108 -0.16 -4.83 7.77
CA LYS A 108 0.31 -4.33 9.07
C LYS A 108 -0.78 -4.37 10.16
N GLU A 109 -2.03 -4.18 9.79
CA GLU A 109 -3.15 -4.05 10.72
C GLU A 109 -4.16 -5.20 10.68
N TYR A 110 -4.14 -6.02 9.61
CA TYR A 110 -5.20 -6.99 9.34
C TYR A 110 -4.71 -8.44 9.18
N SER A 111 -3.42 -8.70 9.36
CA SER A 111 -2.92 -10.06 9.23
C SER A 111 -3.15 -10.88 10.49
N ASP A 112 -3.88 -11.99 10.36
CA ASP A 112 -4.05 -12.98 11.43
C ASP A 112 -2.79 -13.81 11.66
N VAL A 113 -1.87 -13.81 10.69
CA VAL A 113 -0.60 -14.54 10.73
C VAL A 113 0.53 -13.62 11.16
N PRO A 114 1.35 -14.00 12.16
CA PRO A 114 2.52 -13.23 12.57
C PRO A 114 3.52 -13.04 11.41
N LEU A 115 4.12 -11.85 11.31
CA LEU A 115 5.13 -11.57 10.28
C LEU A 115 6.28 -12.59 10.30
N THR A 116 6.70 -13.05 11.47
CA THR A 116 7.76 -14.06 11.60
C THR A 116 7.44 -15.39 10.91
N GLU A 117 6.17 -15.80 10.89
CA GLU A 117 5.73 -16.97 10.16
C GLU A 117 5.81 -16.74 8.65
N VAL A 118 5.40 -15.56 8.18
CA VAL A 118 5.52 -15.17 6.77
C VAL A 118 6.98 -15.15 6.35
N MET A 119 7.87 -14.59 7.18
CA MET A 119 9.32 -14.59 6.96
C MET A 119 9.88 -16.01 6.85
N ASP A 120 9.51 -16.90 7.77
CA ASP A 120 9.99 -18.29 7.80
C ASP A 120 9.57 -19.06 6.54
N ARG A 121 8.32 -18.90 6.10
CA ARG A 121 7.79 -19.52 4.88
C ARG A 121 8.50 -19.02 3.63
N VAL A 122 8.65 -17.70 3.51
CA VAL A 122 9.34 -17.08 2.37
C VAL A 122 10.81 -17.53 2.31
N MET A 123 11.49 -17.57 3.44
CA MET A 123 12.89 -18.06 3.51
C MET A 123 13.02 -19.57 3.25
N ALA A 124 11.97 -20.34 3.47
CA ALA A 124 11.91 -21.75 3.08
C ALA A 124 11.63 -21.95 1.57
N GLY A 125 11.43 -20.88 0.81
CA GLY A 125 11.15 -20.92 -0.63
C GLY A 125 9.64 -21.04 -0.96
N GLU A 126 8.77 -20.89 0.02
CA GLU A 126 7.33 -20.85 -0.19
C GLU A 126 6.87 -19.43 -0.56
N THR A 127 5.68 -19.35 -1.17
CA THR A 127 4.96 -18.08 -1.24
C THR A 127 4.06 -17.92 -0.03
N ALA A 128 4.07 -16.73 0.58
CA ALA A 128 3.27 -16.43 1.76
C ALA A 128 2.44 -15.17 1.54
N TYR A 129 1.19 -15.37 1.16
CA TYR A 129 0.23 -14.30 0.96
C TYR A 129 -0.90 -14.45 1.99
N PRO A 130 -1.45 -13.34 2.48
CA PRO A 130 -2.69 -13.40 3.25
C PRO A 130 -3.81 -13.97 2.37
N GLY A 131 -4.86 -14.48 2.98
CA GLY A 131 -6.16 -14.65 2.33
C GLY A 131 -6.65 -13.32 1.75
N ASP A 132 -7.80 -13.35 1.12
CA ASP A 132 -8.41 -12.09 0.70
C ASP A 132 -8.47 -11.13 1.89
N PRO A 133 -8.02 -9.86 1.71
CA PRO A 133 -8.11 -8.90 2.79
C PRO A 133 -9.56 -8.86 3.29
N PRO A 134 -9.78 -8.71 4.61
CA PRO A 134 -11.11 -8.51 5.11
C PRO A 134 -11.73 -7.38 4.30
N ASN A 135 -12.89 -7.63 3.72
CA ASN A 135 -13.61 -6.63 2.94
C ASN A 135 -13.91 -5.47 3.90
N PRO A 136 -13.27 -4.29 3.77
CA PRO A 136 -13.46 -3.25 4.77
C PRO A 136 -14.90 -2.77 4.72
N ASP A 137 -15.61 -2.97 5.82
CA ASP A 137 -16.98 -2.49 5.98
C ASP A 137 -16.99 -0.97 6.06
N LEU A 138 -17.61 -0.31 5.12
CA LEU A 138 -17.85 1.13 5.17
C LEU A 138 -19.22 1.40 5.81
N GLY A 139 -19.24 1.57 7.11
CA GLY A 139 -20.48 1.73 7.88
C GLY A 139 -21.28 0.43 7.91
N LYS A 140 -22.39 0.35 7.17
CA LYS A 140 -23.25 -0.83 7.04
C LYS A 140 -23.07 -1.60 5.74
N ALA A 141 -22.17 -1.13 4.86
CA ALA A 141 -21.95 -1.69 3.53
C ALA A 141 -20.55 -2.30 3.41
N GLU A 142 -20.46 -3.45 2.76
CA GLU A 142 -19.21 -4.05 2.33
C GLU A 142 -18.77 -3.44 0.99
N LYS A 143 -17.48 -3.55 0.64
CA LYS A 143 -16.96 -3.05 -0.64
C LYS A 143 -17.70 -3.64 -1.86
N ILE A 144 -18.12 -4.89 -1.78
CA ILE A 144 -18.88 -5.58 -2.81
C ILE A 144 -20.27 -4.97 -3.08
N ASP A 145 -20.79 -4.20 -2.13
CA ASP A 145 -22.09 -3.53 -2.26
C ASP A 145 -22.03 -2.31 -3.21
N PHE A 146 -20.84 -1.86 -3.59
CA PHE A 146 -20.65 -0.69 -4.43
C PHE A 146 -20.47 -1.06 -5.90
N THR A 147 -21.12 -0.31 -6.77
CA THR A 147 -20.84 -0.38 -8.21
C THR A 147 -19.52 0.34 -8.53
N ASP A 148 -18.89 0.01 -9.66
CA ASP A 148 -17.67 0.69 -10.12
C ASP A 148 -17.85 2.21 -10.14
N ARG A 149 -19.02 2.68 -10.57
CA ARG A 149 -19.33 4.10 -10.63
C ARG A 149 -19.47 4.76 -9.26
N GLU A 150 -20.01 4.05 -8.29
CA GLU A 150 -20.08 4.52 -6.90
C GLU A 150 -18.67 4.57 -6.28
N LEU A 151 -17.80 3.61 -6.59
CA LEU A 151 -16.40 3.63 -6.15
C LEU A 151 -15.62 4.79 -6.78
N GLU A 152 -15.84 5.11 -8.07
CA GLU A 152 -15.24 6.28 -8.70
C GLU A 152 -15.69 7.58 -8.01
N VAL A 153 -16.99 7.75 -7.77
CA VAL A 153 -17.51 8.92 -7.05
C VAL A 153 -16.98 8.98 -5.62
N LEU A 154 -16.91 7.85 -4.92
CA LEU A 154 -16.38 7.77 -3.56
C LEU A 154 -14.90 8.18 -3.53
N ARG A 155 -14.13 7.79 -4.53
CA ARG A 155 -12.72 8.19 -4.71
C ARG A 155 -12.60 9.71 -4.78
N GLU A 156 -13.35 10.35 -5.66
CA GLU A 156 -13.32 11.81 -5.80
C GLU A 156 -13.79 12.54 -4.54
N LEU A 157 -14.74 11.97 -3.80
CA LEU A 157 -15.16 12.50 -2.50
C LEU A 157 -14.03 12.56 -1.47
N THR A 158 -13.14 11.57 -1.44
CA THR A 158 -12.01 11.55 -0.50
C THR A 158 -10.96 12.62 -0.79
N MET A 159 -10.98 13.22 -1.98
CA MET A 159 -10.18 14.40 -2.36
C MET A 159 -10.83 15.74 -1.97
N ASN A 160 -11.95 15.71 -1.27
CA ASN A 160 -12.72 16.89 -0.88
C ASN A 160 -13.23 17.74 -2.07
N ARG A 161 -13.57 17.10 -3.19
CA ARG A 161 -14.07 17.77 -4.41
C ARG A 161 -15.55 18.08 -4.30
N THR A 162 -15.97 19.15 -4.97
CA THR A 162 -17.38 19.51 -5.14
C THR A 162 -18.08 18.59 -6.15
N ASN A 163 -19.42 18.61 -6.17
CA ASN A 163 -20.16 17.79 -7.13
C ASN A 163 -19.91 18.22 -8.59
N GLU A 164 -19.65 19.50 -8.80
CA GLU A 164 -19.33 20.08 -10.09
C GLU A 164 -17.96 19.59 -10.60
N GLU A 165 -16.94 19.60 -9.74
CA GLU A 165 -15.60 19.08 -10.05
C GLU A 165 -15.62 17.57 -10.32
N ILE A 166 -16.34 16.80 -9.49
CA ILE A 166 -16.52 15.36 -9.71
C ILE A 166 -17.24 15.08 -11.04
N ALA A 167 -18.25 15.90 -11.37
CA ALA A 167 -19.02 15.76 -12.59
C ALA A 167 -18.15 15.99 -13.84
N GLU A 168 -17.27 17.00 -13.78
CA GLU A 168 -16.32 17.31 -14.85
C GLU A 168 -15.32 16.17 -15.06
N ASP A 169 -14.66 15.70 -14.01
CA ASP A 169 -13.65 14.64 -14.08
C ASP A 169 -14.23 13.30 -14.55
N LEU A 170 -15.41 12.96 -14.06
CA LEU A 170 -16.09 11.72 -14.41
C LEU A 170 -16.98 11.79 -15.66
N HIS A 171 -17.03 12.95 -16.34
CA HIS A 171 -17.85 13.20 -17.54
C HIS A 171 -19.33 12.85 -17.37
N ILE A 172 -19.92 13.27 -16.24
CA ILE A 172 -21.35 13.10 -15.93
C ILE A 172 -21.96 14.42 -15.42
N SER A 173 -23.27 14.45 -15.19
CA SER A 173 -23.90 15.62 -14.62
C SER A 173 -23.70 15.72 -13.10
N ALA A 174 -23.65 16.93 -12.55
CA ALA A 174 -23.61 17.14 -11.09
C ALA A 174 -24.86 16.53 -10.40
N HIS A 175 -25.97 16.43 -11.10
CA HIS A 175 -27.20 15.75 -10.62
C HIS A 175 -26.91 14.23 -10.47
N THR A 176 -26.24 13.62 -11.43
CA THR A 176 -25.86 12.20 -11.39
C THR A 176 -24.87 11.93 -10.24
N VAL A 177 -23.90 12.82 -10.03
CA VAL A 177 -22.97 12.73 -8.87
C VAL A 177 -23.75 12.75 -7.55
N ARG A 178 -24.70 13.69 -7.40
CA ARG A 178 -25.55 13.77 -6.20
C ARG A 178 -26.29 12.47 -5.95
N HIS A 179 -26.89 11.89 -7.00
CA HIS A 179 -27.59 10.62 -6.90
C HIS A 179 -26.68 9.47 -6.43
N HIS A 180 -25.44 9.37 -6.93
CA HIS A 180 -24.47 8.38 -6.47
C HIS A 180 -24.10 8.60 -5.00
N ILE A 181 -23.91 9.86 -4.57
CA ILE A 181 -23.61 10.17 -3.16
C ILE A 181 -24.80 9.78 -2.25
N GLU A 182 -26.03 10.05 -2.65
CA GLU A 182 -27.23 9.64 -1.90
C GLU A 182 -27.32 8.12 -1.77
N ASN A 183 -27.01 7.38 -2.83
CA ASN A 183 -26.95 5.92 -2.80
C ASN A 183 -25.83 5.40 -1.87
N LEU A 184 -24.64 5.98 -1.91
CA LEU A 184 -23.54 5.68 -1.03
C LEU A 184 -23.91 5.91 0.44
N LEU A 185 -24.50 7.06 0.77
CA LEU A 185 -24.97 7.38 2.13
C LEU A 185 -26.04 6.39 2.61
N ARG A 186 -26.96 6.01 1.73
CA ARG A 186 -28.01 5.03 2.06
C ARG A 186 -27.41 3.63 2.32
N LYS A 187 -26.46 3.18 1.50
CA LYS A 187 -25.79 1.88 1.64
C LYS A 187 -24.94 1.82 2.92
N THR A 188 -24.14 2.85 3.16
CA THR A 188 -23.23 2.91 4.30
C THR A 188 -23.87 3.30 5.61
N GLY A 189 -25.01 4.02 5.57
CA GLY A 189 -25.67 4.56 6.76
C GLY A 189 -25.01 5.81 7.35
N TYR A 190 -23.99 6.39 6.70
CA TYR A 190 -23.43 7.67 7.13
C TYR A 190 -24.41 8.81 6.92
N LYS A 191 -24.35 9.82 7.80
CA LYS A 191 -25.31 10.94 7.80
C LYS A 191 -24.99 12.01 6.78
N ASN A 192 -23.74 12.15 6.39
CA ASN A 192 -23.29 13.19 5.47
C ASN A 192 -22.06 12.74 4.66
N ARG A 193 -21.77 13.51 3.59
CA ARG A 193 -20.65 13.22 2.67
C ARG A 193 -19.26 13.29 3.32
N ILE A 194 -19.10 14.10 4.38
CA ILE A 194 -17.82 14.29 5.04
C ILE A 194 -17.48 13.03 5.83
N ASP A 195 -18.42 12.53 6.65
CA ASP A 195 -18.26 11.29 7.40
C ASP A 195 -17.97 10.11 6.45
N LEU A 196 -18.69 10.03 5.33
CA LEU A 196 -18.46 9.02 4.30
C LEU A 196 -17.05 9.11 3.73
N ALA A 197 -16.59 10.29 3.32
CA ALA A 197 -15.27 10.48 2.71
C ALA A 197 -14.13 10.20 3.69
N VAL A 198 -14.23 10.68 4.94
CA VAL A 198 -13.22 10.47 5.99
C VAL A 198 -13.07 8.98 6.30
N ASN A 199 -14.19 8.25 6.49
CA ASN A 199 -14.14 6.83 6.80
C ASN A 199 -13.68 6.00 5.59
N ALA A 200 -14.12 6.32 4.36
CA ALA A 200 -13.64 5.65 3.16
C ALA A 200 -12.12 5.80 2.97
N LYS A 201 -11.59 6.98 3.26
CA LYS A 201 -10.14 7.23 3.21
C LYS A 201 -9.40 6.49 4.31
N ALA A 202 -9.91 6.50 5.54
CA ALA A 202 -9.31 5.81 6.69
C ALA A 202 -9.27 4.29 6.49
N LEU A 203 -10.27 3.72 5.81
CA LEU A 203 -10.35 2.28 5.50
C LEU A 203 -9.58 1.88 4.23
N GLY A 204 -8.96 2.83 3.52
CA GLY A 204 -8.24 2.55 2.27
C GLY A 204 -9.11 1.98 1.15
N LEU A 205 -10.43 2.22 1.19
CA LEU A 205 -11.38 1.71 0.19
C LEU A 205 -11.14 2.28 -1.20
N VAL A 206 -10.54 3.46 -1.26
CA VAL A 206 -10.26 4.20 -2.49
C VAL A 206 -8.88 4.84 -2.40
N VAL A 207 -7.99 4.48 -3.33
CA VAL A 207 -6.64 5.05 -3.45
C VAL A 207 -6.55 5.89 -4.72
N HIS A 208 -5.89 7.03 -4.61
CA HIS A 208 -5.65 7.93 -5.74
C HIS A 208 -4.35 7.60 -6.43
N GLU A 209 -4.37 7.57 -7.77
CA GLU A 209 -3.14 7.44 -8.55
C GLU A 209 -2.21 8.66 -8.39
N ASP A 210 -2.78 9.84 -8.12
CA ASP A 210 -2.02 11.08 -7.95
C ASP A 210 -1.25 11.19 -6.63
N ASP A 211 -1.61 10.44 -5.60
CA ASP A 211 -0.77 10.31 -4.40
C ASP A 211 0.54 9.55 -4.68
N ARG A 212 0.67 8.98 -5.89
CA ARG A 212 1.81 8.17 -6.36
C ARG A 212 2.82 8.95 -7.19
N THR A 213 2.47 10.15 -7.70
CA THR A 213 3.38 10.95 -8.54
C THR A 213 3.38 12.40 -8.09
N GLY A 214 4.33 12.72 -7.20
CA GLY A 214 4.67 14.09 -6.85
C GLY A 214 5.32 14.83 -8.01
N ASN A 215 4.65 14.98 -9.15
CA ASN A 215 5.13 15.76 -10.28
C ASN A 215 4.26 17.01 -10.49
N ARG A 216 4.44 18.01 -9.60
CA ARG A 216 4.11 19.39 -9.94
C ARG A 216 5.24 19.96 -10.80
N THR A 217 5.10 19.88 -12.10
CA THR A 217 5.83 20.75 -13.00
C THR A 217 5.51 22.21 -12.64
N GLN A 218 6.46 22.87 -11.99
CA GLN A 218 6.49 24.34 -11.93
C GLN A 218 6.63 24.84 -13.36
N LYS A 219 5.53 25.28 -13.95
CA LYS A 219 5.59 26.19 -15.11
C LYS A 219 6.17 27.51 -14.60
N GLY A 220 7.47 27.68 -14.81
CA GLY A 220 8.13 28.96 -14.68
C GLY A 220 7.51 29.95 -15.65
N GLY A 221 6.83 30.97 -15.12
CA GLY A 221 6.47 32.15 -15.83
C GLY A 221 7.74 32.96 -16.08
N HIS A 222 8.20 33.01 -17.32
CA HIS A 222 9.04 34.09 -17.78
C HIS A 222 8.10 35.20 -18.25
N GLY A 223 8.06 36.26 -17.50
CA GLY A 223 7.55 37.57 -17.89
C GLY A 223 8.76 38.50 -18.09
N ALA A 224 8.80 39.09 -19.23
CA ALA A 224 9.74 40.07 -19.77
C ALA A 224 10.37 41.07 -18.81
#